data_728e204049e7e548e9bb9ee484def761
#
_entry.id   728e204049e7e548e9bb9ee484def761
#
_cell.length_a   1.000
_cell.length_b   1.000
_cell.length_c   1.000
_cell.angle_alpha   90.00
_cell.angle_beta   90.00
_cell.angle_gamma   90.00
#
_symmetry.space_group_name_H-M   'P 1'
#
loop_
_entity.id
_entity.type
_entity.pdbx_description
1 polymer ?
#
loop_
_entity_poly.entity_id
_entity_poly.type
_entity_poly.pdbx_seq_one_letter_code
_entity_poly.pdbx_strand_id
1 'polypeptide(L)'
;MKKLTVQALALITASAILMTSCKKSNSSAEQHTNPNDDNGKTMTAFMQAHAPQFQSFTVDAGAGASFTSTKGIKYTLPAGVFETTAGVAVTGSVTVAVKEITSPSEMIFGDKPTMTSDGRILLSYGEFFVKASQGNQELRLKKDSALRVQVPAKPQNGNGQEIPMWDGDSTATYTLSGYDYLNTAVTLSVQAPVHRGIGWNQINTSYAFFNSGNGTLDFKIDSLVQWRNCDAIVSNAAVKTTFLGYFNSHYNSQTSTDYQGDQPTSLYFKPHNQNTLIKLYDIILNATGTNQGFISYENAMPIGLEGTFLAMSTQNGKFYAEMKDGIITAPIGVNNYTTLSFDPQEVSETDMVNLIISLNSK
;
A
#
# COMPACT_ATOMS: atom_id res chain seq x y z
N MET A 1 -91.12 4.80 -15.77
CA MET A 1 -91.69 5.97 -15.04
C MET A 1 -91.08 5.89 -13.61
N LYS A 2 -90.69 7.03 -13.07
CA LYS A 2 -90.15 7.35 -11.76
C LYS A 2 -88.69 6.98 -11.48
N LYS A 3 -87.90 8.02 -11.58
CA LYS A 3 -86.55 8.19 -11.03
C LYS A 3 -86.60 8.13 -9.51
N LEU A 4 -85.67 7.44 -8.88
CA LEU A 4 -85.36 7.66 -7.50
C LEU A 4 -83.87 7.89 -7.40
N THR A 5 -83.53 9.12 -7.06
CA THR A 5 -82.19 9.56 -6.65
C THR A 5 -81.94 9.13 -5.18
N VAL A 6 -80.89 8.40 -4.94
CA VAL A 6 -80.40 8.12 -3.57
C VAL A 6 -79.04 8.79 -3.45
N GLN A 7 -78.96 9.78 -2.57
CA GLN A 7 -77.77 10.42 -2.11
C GLN A 7 -77.06 9.47 -1.15
N ALA A 8 -75.84 9.08 -1.47
CA ALA A 8 -74.99 8.32 -0.59
C ALA A 8 -74.04 9.28 0.16
N LEU A 9 -74.26 9.32 1.44
CA LEU A 9 -73.46 10.07 2.41
C LEU A 9 -72.11 9.34 2.60
N ALA A 10 -71.00 9.96 2.21
CA ALA A 10 -69.67 9.40 2.40
C ALA A 10 -69.22 9.66 3.84
N LEU A 11 -69.17 8.59 4.61
CA LEU A 11 -68.50 8.57 5.94
C LEU A 11 -67.01 8.34 5.70
N ILE A 12 -66.22 9.36 5.95
CA ILE A 12 -64.75 9.27 5.97
C ILE A 12 -64.36 8.77 7.34
N THR A 13 -64.06 7.48 7.46
CA THR A 13 -63.38 6.91 8.60
C THR A 13 -61.91 7.06 8.40
N ALA A 14 -61.28 7.96 9.14
CA ALA A 14 -59.83 8.09 9.24
C ALA A 14 -59.27 6.90 10.01
N SER A 15 -58.78 5.89 9.31
CA SER A 15 -57.97 4.82 9.88
C SER A 15 -56.56 5.34 10.10
N ALA A 16 -56.25 5.67 11.35
CA ALA A 16 -54.88 5.92 11.78
C ALA A 16 -54.08 4.62 11.71
N ILE A 17 -53.31 4.46 10.64
CA ILE A 17 -52.30 3.40 10.56
C ILE A 17 -51.15 3.79 11.44
N LEU A 18 -51.11 3.19 12.63
CA LEU A 18 -49.91 3.19 13.46
C LEU A 18 -48.81 2.39 12.76
N MET A 19 -47.99 3.09 12.00
CA MET A 19 -46.71 2.58 11.53
C MET A 19 -45.81 2.40 12.75
N THR A 20 -45.84 1.22 13.37
CA THR A 20 -44.75 0.77 14.22
C THR A 20 -43.53 0.59 13.35
N SER A 21 -42.77 1.68 13.19
CA SER A 21 -41.42 1.64 12.69
C SER A 21 -40.62 0.77 13.66
N CYS A 22 -40.39 -0.49 13.31
CA CYS A 22 -39.29 -1.24 13.85
C CYS A 22 -38.02 -0.43 13.53
N LYS A 23 -37.53 0.33 14.48
CA LYS A 23 -36.15 0.79 14.49
C LYS A 23 -35.30 -0.46 14.47
N LYS A 24 -34.85 -0.85 13.29
CA LYS A 24 -33.65 -1.66 13.12
C LYS A 24 -32.58 -0.89 13.84
N SER A 25 -32.17 -1.35 15.00
CA SER A 25 -30.97 -0.85 15.66
C SER A 25 -29.82 -1.21 14.72
N ASN A 26 -29.54 -0.32 13.76
CA ASN A 26 -28.22 -0.23 13.22
C ASN A 26 -27.38 0.20 14.43
N SER A 27 -26.68 -0.72 15.03
CA SER A 27 -25.46 -0.43 15.75
C SER A 27 -24.42 -0.03 14.66
N SER A 28 -24.65 1.13 14.02
CA SER A 28 -23.57 1.90 13.51
C SER A 28 -22.73 2.20 14.74
N ALA A 29 -21.54 1.59 14.83
CA ALA A 29 -20.51 2.11 15.70
C ALA A 29 -20.55 3.63 15.51
N GLU A 30 -20.85 4.36 16.57
CA GLU A 30 -20.83 5.82 16.52
C GLU A 30 -19.43 6.18 16.05
N GLN A 31 -19.35 6.66 14.84
CA GLN A 31 -18.18 7.34 14.33
C GLN A 31 -17.96 8.51 15.26
N HIS A 32 -17.06 8.36 16.21
CA HIS A 32 -16.54 9.49 16.98
C HIS A 32 -15.70 10.36 16.03
N THR A 33 -16.36 11.00 15.11
CA THR A 33 -15.78 12.12 14.37
C THR A 33 -15.75 13.30 15.31
N ASN A 34 -14.73 13.36 16.17
CA ASN A 34 -14.28 14.62 16.69
C ASN A 34 -13.70 15.39 15.47
N PRO A 35 -14.31 16.48 15.00
CA PRO A 35 -13.83 17.19 13.81
C PRO A 35 -12.41 17.75 13.94
N ASN A 36 -11.81 17.69 15.13
CA ASN A 36 -10.45 18.11 15.41
C ASN A 36 -9.43 16.94 15.46
N ASP A 37 -9.85 15.68 15.20
CA ASP A 37 -9.03 14.51 15.49
C ASP A 37 -8.91 13.56 14.27
N ASP A 38 -8.71 14.14 13.09
CA ASP A 38 -8.52 13.38 11.87
C ASP A 38 -7.04 13.02 11.67
N ASN A 39 -6.51 12.26 12.61
CA ASN A 39 -5.09 11.90 12.64
C ASN A 39 -4.69 11.01 11.46
N GLY A 40 -5.59 10.18 10.96
CA GLY A 40 -5.37 9.38 9.77
C GLY A 40 -5.16 10.27 8.54
N LYS A 41 -6.02 11.25 8.31
CA LYS A 41 -5.86 12.22 7.21
C LYS A 41 -4.62 13.09 7.36
N THR A 42 -4.23 13.43 8.60
CA THR A 42 -2.98 14.14 8.87
C THR A 42 -1.79 13.32 8.39
N MET A 43 -1.72 12.04 8.74
CA MET A 43 -0.66 11.14 8.27
C MET A 43 -0.71 10.98 6.74
N THR A 44 -1.89 10.77 6.17
CA THR A 44 -2.05 10.64 4.73
C THR A 44 -1.61 11.91 3.99
N ALA A 45 -1.97 13.10 4.46
CA ALA A 45 -1.55 14.37 3.87
C ALA A 45 -0.03 14.55 3.95
N PHE A 46 0.58 14.21 5.09
CA PHE A 46 2.02 14.20 5.28
C PHE A 46 2.71 13.28 4.26
N MET A 47 2.25 12.03 4.14
CA MET A 47 2.82 11.08 3.18
C MET A 47 2.69 11.58 1.74
N GLN A 48 1.52 12.10 1.35
CA GLN A 48 1.27 12.62 0.01
C GLN A 48 2.12 13.84 -0.33
N ALA A 49 2.39 14.74 0.64
CA ALA A 49 3.23 15.92 0.44
C ALA A 49 4.68 15.55 0.08
N HIS A 50 5.16 14.39 0.54
CA HIS A 50 6.53 13.92 0.32
C HIS A 50 6.63 12.75 -0.68
N ALA A 51 5.48 12.27 -1.19
CA ALA A 51 5.46 11.16 -2.16
C ALA A 51 6.16 11.52 -3.48
N PRO A 52 6.79 10.54 -4.15
CA PRO A 52 7.34 10.74 -5.48
C PRO A 52 6.32 11.33 -6.44
N GLN A 53 6.73 12.34 -7.20
CA GLN A 53 5.87 13.05 -8.15
C GLN A 53 6.01 12.47 -9.56
N PHE A 54 5.00 12.69 -10.41
CA PHE A 54 5.09 12.35 -11.82
C PHE A 54 6.10 13.23 -12.55
N GLN A 55 6.94 12.59 -13.39
CA GLN A 55 7.75 13.27 -14.40
C GLN A 55 7.06 13.12 -15.75
N SER A 56 6.86 14.22 -16.46
CA SER A 56 6.13 14.25 -17.73
C SER A 56 7.08 14.50 -18.91
N PHE A 57 6.87 13.76 -19.99
CA PHE A 57 7.64 13.83 -21.23
C PHE A 57 6.68 13.96 -22.40
N THR A 58 6.98 14.87 -23.32
CA THR A 58 6.24 15.03 -24.58
C THR A 58 6.93 14.22 -25.66
N VAL A 59 6.19 13.35 -26.31
CA VAL A 59 6.71 12.43 -27.34
C VAL A 59 5.82 12.45 -28.58
N ASP A 60 6.37 12.11 -29.76
CA ASP A 60 5.57 11.85 -30.96
C ASP A 60 5.15 10.38 -30.99
N ALA A 61 3.86 10.13 -30.90
CA ALA A 61 3.30 8.79 -30.88
C ALA A 61 3.54 8.02 -32.22
N GLY A 62 3.60 8.74 -33.34
CA GLY A 62 3.81 8.16 -34.66
C GLY A 62 5.24 7.74 -34.93
N ALA A 63 6.22 8.47 -34.41
CA ALA A 63 7.65 8.22 -34.61
C ALA A 63 8.26 7.28 -33.57
N GLY A 64 7.60 7.12 -32.43
CA GLY A 64 8.19 6.52 -31.24
C GLY A 64 9.15 7.49 -30.54
N ALA A 65 9.65 7.09 -29.37
CA ALA A 65 10.52 7.97 -28.57
C ALA A 65 11.39 7.18 -27.60
N SER A 66 12.43 7.85 -27.10
CA SER A 66 13.17 7.41 -25.93
C SER A 66 13.45 8.61 -25.04
N PHE A 67 13.24 8.46 -23.74
CA PHE A 67 13.56 9.47 -22.73
C PHE A 67 14.13 8.81 -21.48
N THR A 68 14.78 9.63 -20.65
CA THR A 68 15.39 9.18 -19.41
C THR A 68 14.85 10.03 -18.25
N SER A 69 14.41 9.37 -17.20
CA SER A 69 13.92 10.04 -15.98
C SER A 69 15.08 10.65 -15.19
N THR A 70 14.75 11.45 -14.19
CA THR A 70 15.74 12.05 -13.26
C THR A 70 16.51 11.01 -12.45
N LYS A 71 15.97 9.78 -12.34
CA LYS A 71 16.62 8.63 -11.69
C LYS A 71 17.52 7.83 -12.65
N GLY A 72 17.68 8.27 -13.90
CA GLY A 72 18.47 7.58 -14.90
C GLY A 72 17.77 6.39 -15.55
N ILE A 73 16.50 6.19 -15.29
CA ILE A 73 15.71 5.10 -15.88
C ILE A 73 15.30 5.49 -17.29
N LYS A 74 15.64 4.64 -18.25
CA LYS A 74 15.36 4.87 -19.66
C LYS A 74 14.10 4.15 -20.09
N TYR A 75 13.21 4.91 -20.75
CA TYR A 75 11.99 4.42 -21.39
C TYR A 75 12.12 4.50 -22.89
N THR A 76 11.74 3.44 -23.59
CA THR A 76 11.70 3.41 -25.06
C THR A 76 10.32 2.99 -25.51
N LEU A 77 9.70 3.83 -26.32
CA LEU A 77 8.36 3.66 -26.87
C LEU A 77 8.46 3.33 -28.36
N PRO A 78 7.93 2.22 -28.81
CA PRO A 78 7.81 1.93 -30.24
C PRO A 78 6.92 2.95 -30.96
N ALA A 79 7.14 3.14 -32.24
CA ALA A 79 6.27 3.94 -33.10
C ALA A 79 4.85 3.38 -33.12
N GLY A 80 3.86 4.27 -32.99
CA GLY A 80 2.45 3.91 -33.09
C GLY A 80 1.93 2.99 -32.00
N VAL A 81 2.57 2.97 -30.82
CA VAL A 81 2.24 2.10 -29.67
C VAL A 81 0.94 2.46 -28.97
N PHE A 82 0.45 3.71 -29.11
CA PHE A 82 -0.71 4.21 -28.40
C PHE A 82 -2.00 4.11 -29.20
N GLU A 83 -3.08 3.87 -28.48
CA GLU A 83 -4.46 4.00 -28.97
C GLU A 83 -5.35 4.66 -27.89
N THR A 84 -6.47 5.20 -28.30
CA THR A 84 -7.49 5.66 -27.38
C THR A 84 -8.14 4.48 -26.68
N THR A 85 -8.90 4.73 -25.61
CA THR A 85 -9.69 3.68 -24.94
C THR A 85 -10.72 3.03 -25.86
N ALA A 86 -11.13 3.70 -26.95
CA ALA A 86 -11.98 3.15 -28.01
C ALA A 86 -11.23 2.36 -29.10
N GLY A 87 -9.90 2.21 -28.99
CA GLY A 87 -9.08 1.44 -29.94
C GLY A 87 -8.66 2.20 -31.21
N VAL A 88 -8.80 3.54 -31.22
CA VAL A 88 -8.35 4.36 -32.34
C VAL A 88 -6.86 4.67 -32.20
N ALA A 89 -6.08 4.42 -33.25
CA ALA A 89 -4.65 4.71 -33.25
C ALA A 89 -4.38 6.21 -33.06
N VAL A 90 -3.37 6.52 -32.28
CA VAL A 90 -2.96 7.89 -31.93
C VAL A 90 -1.70 8.27 -32.66
N THR A 91 -1.66 9.50 -33.18
CA THR A 91 -0.51 10.13 -33.84
C THR A 91 -0.27 11.52 -33.27
N GLY A 92 0.94 12.06 -33.52
CA GLY A 92 1.31 13.40 -33.07
C GLY A 92 1.73 13.42 -31.60
N SER A 93 1.62 14.61 -30.99
CA SER A 93 2.15 14.86 -29.64
C SER A 93 1.32 14.18 -28.56
N VAL A 94 1.98 13.41 -27.71
CA VAL A 94 1.42 12.70 -26.54
C VAL A 94 2.25 13.05 -25.32
N THR A 95 1.60 13.24 -24.16
CA THR A 95 2.28 13.34 -22.87
C THR A 95 2.35 11.98 -22.20
N VAL A 96 3.56 11.52 -21.91
CA VAL A 96 3.82 10.32 -21.10
C VAL A 96 4.30 10.76 -19.74
N ALA A 97 3.62 10.33 -18.68
CA ALA A 97 4.00 10.62 -17.31
C ALA A 97 4.38 9.36 -16.56
N VAL A 98 5.54 9.37 -15.92
CA VAL A 98 6.08 8.26 -15.15
C VAL A 98 6.21 8.64 -13.68
N LYS A 99 5.88 7.72 -12.79
CA LYS A 99 6.17 7.79 -11.36
C LYS A 99 6.98 6.57 -10.98
N GLU A 100 8.05 6.80 -10.24
CA GLU A 100 9.04 5.78 -9.89
C GLU A 100 9.29 5.78 -8.39
N ILE A 101 9.28 4.60 -7.78
CA ILE A 101 9.63 4.36 -6.38
C ILE A 101 10.83 3.41 -6.38
N THR A 102 11.96 3.86 -5.86
CA THR A 102 13.23 3.13 -5.97
C THR A 102 14.00 3.04 -4.65
N SER A 103 13.44 3.60 -3.57
CA SER A 103 14.10 3.62 -2.26
C SER A 103 13.10 3.37 -1.13
N PRO A 104 13.56 2.89 0.05
CA PRO A 104 12.72 2.66 1.21
C PRO A 104 11.91 3.88 1.66
N SER A 105 12.49 5.08 1.65
CA SER A 105 11.75 6.30 1.99
C SER A 105 10.61 6.59 1.00
N GLU A 106 10.84 6.37 -0.28
CA GLU A 106 9.81 6.55 -1.30
C GLU A 106 8.71 5.49 -1.19
N MET A 107 9.07 4.25 -0.78
CA MET A 107 8.09 3.19 -0.48
C MET A 107 7.18 3.59 0.68
N ILE A 108 7.72 4.25 1.73
CA ILE A 108 6.93 4.78 2.84
C ILE A 108 6.02 5.90 2.34
N PHE A 109 6.57 6.96 1.74
CA PHE A 109 5.78 8.10 1.29
C PHE A 109 4.76 7.75 0.21
N GLY A 110 5.05 6.77 -0.64
CA GLY A 110 4.14 6.27 -1.67
C GLY A 110 3.16 5.20 -1.18
N ASP A 111 3.30 4.75 0.07
CA ASP A 111 2.60 3.58 0.65
C ASP A 111 2.69 2.34 -0.26
N LYS A 112 3.92 2.03 -0.66
CA LYS A 112 4.24 0.93 -1.56
C LYS A 112 5.33 0.02 -0.97
N PRO A 113 5.05 -0.70 0.13
CA PRO A 113 6.01 -1.62 0.72
C PRO A 113 6.24 -2.85 -0.18
N THR A 114 7.41 -3.46 -0.04
CA THR A 114 7.87 -4.57 -0.86
C THR A 114 7.46 -5.91 -0.28
N MET A 115 6.16 -6.14 -0.22
CA MET A 115 5.58 -7.41 0.22
C MET A 115 4.51 -7.88 -0.76
N THR A 116 4.47 -9.17 -1.00
CA THR A 116 3.39 -9.78 -1.77
C THR A 116 2.09 -9.81 -0.96
N SER A 117 0.97 -10.02 -1.63
CA SER A 117 -0.34 -10.16 -0.98
C SER A 117 -0.43 -11.37 -0.05
N ASP A 118 0.45 -12.37 -0.22
CA ASP A 118 0.57 -13.57 0.62
C ASP A 118 1.72 -13.49 1.66
N GLY A 119 2.32 -12.31 1.85
CA GLY A 119 3.29 -12.03 2.92
C GLY A 119 4.74 -12.39 2.63
N ARG A 120 5.09 -12.73 1.38
CA ARG A 120 6.49 -12.91 1.00
C ARG A 120 7.21 -11.57 0.91
N ILE A 121 8.47 -11.54 1.32
CA ILE A 121 9.31 -10.36 1.28
C ILE A 121 9.95 -10.24 -0.10
N LEU A 122 9.95 -9.03 -0.64
CA LEU A 122 10.51 -8.72 -1.94
C LEU A 122 11.75 -7.82 -1.80
N LEU A 123 12.76 -8.08 -2.61
CA LEU A 123 13.94 -7.22 -2.81
C LEU A 123 13.72 -6.41 -4.07
N SER A 124 13.53 -5.11 -3.93
CA SER A 124 13.06 -4.26 -5.02
C SER A 124 14.19 -3.72 -5.90
N TYR A 125 13.93 -3.71 -7.19
CA TYR A 125 14.68 -2.98 -8.21
C TYR A 125 13.90 -1.77 -8.73
N GLY A 126 12.71 -1.54 -8.22
CA GLY A 126 11.89 -0.38 -8.49
C GLY A 126 10.45 -0.71 -8.84
N GLU A 127 9.59 0.24 -8.54
CA GLU A 127 8.17 0.23 -8.80
C GLU A 127 7.82 1.38 -9.73
N PHE A 128 6.97 1.12 -10.71
CA PHE A 128 6.75 1.99 -11.84
C PHE A 128 5.26 2.16 -12.11
N PHE A 129 4.85 3.39 -12.28
CA PHE A 129 3.51 3.71 -12.77
C PHE A 129 3.64 4.60 -13.99
N VAL A 130 3.08 4.18 -15.11
CA VAL A 130 3.14 4.91 -16.37
C VAL A 130 1.72 5.22 -16.84
N LYS A 131 1.50 6.46 -17.24
CA LYS A 131 0.27 6.90 -17.90
C LYS A 131 0.59 7.73 -19.13
N ALA A 132 -0.31 7.75 -20.09
CA ALA A 132 -0.18 8.56 -21.30
C ALA A 132 -1.49 9.26 -21.61
N SER A 133 -1.40 10.46 -22.17
CA SER A 133 -2.57 11.24 -22.58
C SER A 133 -2.29 12.09 -23.82
N GLN A 134 -3.33 12.35 -24.59
CA GLN A 134 -3.33 13.37 -25.64
C GLN A 134 -4.37 14.43 -25.30
N GLY A 135 -3.90 15.60 -24.92
CA GLY A 135 -4.76 16.57 -24.25
C GLY A 135 -5.32 15.98 -22.96
N ASN A 136 -6.64 16.01 -22.80
CA ASN A 136 -7.33 15.45 -21.63
C ASN A 136 -7.76 14.00 -21.83
N GLN A 137 -7.45 13.38 -22.98
CA GLN A 137 -7.83 12.01 -23.27
C GLN A 137 -6.75 11.04 -22.78
N GLU A 138 -7.12 10.13 -21.90
CA GLU A 138 -6.26 9.02 -21.48
C GLU A 138 -6.07 8.03 -22.62
N LEU A 139 -4.85 7.50 -22.72
CA LEU A 139 -4.44 6.56 -23.75
C LEU A 139 -4.10 5.21 -23.12
N ARG A 140 -4.17 4.15 -23.93
CA ARG A 140 -3.69 2.83 -23.60
C ARG A 140 -2.68 2.34 -24.64
N LEU A 141 -1.96 1.29 -24.32
CA LEU A 141 -1.13 0.60 -25.30
C LEU A 141 -2.02 -0.25 -26.22
N LYS A 142 -1.64 -0.32 -27.47
CA LYS A 142 -2.22 -1.30 -28.39
C LYS A 142 -1.97 -2.72 -27.89
N LYS A 143 -2.89 -3.61 -28.21
CA LYS A 143 -2.70 -5.03 -27.92
C LYS A 143 -1.34 -5.52 -28.44
N ASP A 144 -0.67 -6.35 -27.67
CA ASP A 144 0.64 -6.94 -27.95
C ASP A 144 1.80 -5.92 -28.10
N SER A 145 1.57 -4.67 -27.68
CA SER A 145 2.58 -3.62 -27.63
C SER A 145 3.08 -3.40 -26.18
N ALA A 146 4.31 -2.96 -26.06
CA ALA A 146 4.90 -2.66 -24.75
C ALA A 146 5.95 -1.54 -24.84
N LEU A 147 6.13 -0.84 -23.72
CA LEU A 147 7.28 0.03 -23.48
C LEU A 147 8.46 -0.82 -23.02
N ARG A 148 9.66 -0.50 -23.46
CA ARG A 148 10.88 -1.05 -22.86
C ARG A 148 11.37 -0.11 -21.76
N VAL A 149 11.70 -0.67 -20.59
CA VAL A 149 12.26 0.04 -19.45
C VAL A 149 13.62 -0.54 -19.12
N GLN A 150 14.59 0.33 -18.84
CA GLN A 150 15.97 -0.03 -18.49
C GLN A 150 16.34 0.70 -17.20
N VAL A 151 16.44 -0.04 -16.13
CA VAL A 151 16.78 0.48 -14.79
C VAL A 151 18.26 0.29 -14.54
N PRO A 152 19.04 1.34 -14.22
CA PRO A 152 20.41 1.17 -13.76
C PRO A 152 20.44 0.30 -12.49
N ALA A 153 20.88 -0.94 -12.62
CA ALA A 153 20.88 -1.89 -11.51
C ALA A 153 21.96 -2.97 -11.69
N LYS A 154 22.38 -3.51 -10.55
CA LYS A 154 23.27 -4.67 -10.48
C LYS A 154 22.56 -5.81 -9.76
N PRO A 155 22.83 -7.07 -10.08
CA PRO A 155 22.35 -8.19 -9.30
C PRO A 155 22.71 -8.04 -7.84
N GLN A 156 21.75 -8.27 -6.95
CA GLN A 156 21.95 -8.25 -5.50
C GLN A 156 21.85 -9.67 -4.96
N ASN A 157 22.71 -10.02 -3.99
CA ASN A 157 22.62 -11.24 -3.19
C ASN A 157 22.50 -12.55 -3.97
N GLY A 158 23.20 -12.67 -5.10
CA GLY A 158 23.20 -13.91 -5.89
C GLY A 158 21.88 -14.21 -6.61
N ASN A 159 20.98 -13.24 -6.70
CA ASN A 159 19.78 -13.37 -7.51
C ASN A 159 20.16 -13.68 -8.95
N GLY A 160 19.41 -14.60 -9.57
CA GLY A 160 19.62 -15.04 -10.93
C GLY A 160 19.51 -13.91 -11.95
N GLN A 161 19.71 -14.22 -13.22
CA GLN A 161 19.60 -13.22 -14.28
C GLN A 161 18.15 -12.78 -14.56
N GLU A 162 17.18 -13.55 -14.09
CA GLU A 162 15.74 -13.30 -14.29
C GLU A 162 15.08 -12.86 -12.98
N ILE A 163 14.42 -11.72 -13.02
CA ILE A 163 13.68 -11.16 -11.89
C ILE A 163 12.19 -11.14 -12.25
N PRO A 164 11.32 -11.72 -11.41
CA PRO A 164 9.88 -11.67 -11.63
C PRO A 164 9.33 -10.25 -11.73
N MET A 165 8.33 -10.06 -12.58
CA MET A 165 7.53 -8.84 -12.61
C MET A 165 6.25 -9.03 -11.81
N TRP A 166 5.77 -7.94 -11.23
CA TRP A 166 4.60 -7.93 -10.37
C TRP A 166 3.61 -6.86 -10.79
N ASP A 167 2.32 -7.20 -10.70
CA ASP A 167 1.21 -6.26 -10.79
C ASP A 167 0.86 -5.74 -9.40
N GLY A 168 0.74 -4.43 -9.29
CA GLY A 168 0.30 -3.78 -8.08
C GLY A 168 -1.21 -3.53 -8.09
N ASP A 169 -1.93 -4.13 -7.16
CA ASP A 169 -3.33 -3.84 -6.90
C ASP A 169 -3.45 -2.86 -5.74
N SER A 170 -3.73 -1.59 -6.05
CA SER A 170 -3.97 -0.53 -5.06
C SER A 170 -5.40 -0.54 -4.51
N THR A 171 -6.27 -1.40 -5.02
CA THR A 171 -7.65 -1.57 -4.55
C THR A 171 -7.82 -2.81 -3.68
N ALA A 172 -6.74 -3.59 -3.52
CA ALA A 172 -6.77 -4.80 -2.72
C ALA A 172 -7.23 -4.49 -1.28
N THR A 173 -8.26 -5.17 -0.86
CA THR A 173 -8.80 -5.12 0.50
C THR A 173 -8.58 -6.46 1.19
N TYR A 174 -8.38 -6.44 2.49
CA TYR A 174 -8.30 -7.67 3.27
C TYR A 174 -9.05 -7.49 4.60
N THR A 175 -9.40 -8.60 5.21
CA THR A 175 -9.99 -8.57 6.54
C THR A 175 -8.87 -8.46 7.56
N LEU A 176 -8.96 -7.45 8.42
CA LEU A 176 -8.02 -7.27 9.51
C LEU A 176 -8.23 -8.40 10.52
N SER A 177 -7.19 -9.17 10.77
CA SER A 177 -7.16 -10.15 11.86
C SER A 177 -6.42 -9.54 13.05
N GLY A 178 -7.07 -9.54 14.19
CA GLY A 178 -6.44 -9.17 15.45
C GLY A 178 -6.19 -10.42 16.28
N TYR A 179 -5.03 -10.49 16.91
CA TYR A 179 -4.66 -11.61 17.77
C TYR A 179 -4.36 -11.10 19.18
N ASP A 180 -4.88 -11.76 20.17
CA ASP A 180 -4.41 -11.64 21.54
C ASP A 180 -3.43 -12.79 21.82
N TYR A 181 -2.15 -12.55 21.64
CA TYR A 181 -1.10 -13.55 21.90
C TYR A 181 -0.73 -13.65 23.39
N LEU A 182 -1.18 -12.74 24.23
CA LEU A 182 -0.86 -12.75 25.66
C LEU A 182 -1.80 -13.64 26.48
N ASN A 183 -3.01 -13.88 25.99
CA ASN A 183 -4.01 -14.69 26.66
C ASN A 183 -4.63 -15.72 25.68
N THR A 184 -3.90 -16.76 25.38
CA THR A 184 -4.37 -17.98 24.72
C THR A 184 -5.83 -17.93 24.23
N ALA A 185 -6.02 -17.77 22.91
CA ALA A 185 -7.23 -18.16 22.18
C ALA A 185 -8.38 -17.16 22.01
N VAL A 186 -8.17 -15.85 21.98
CA VAL A 186 -9.22 -14.95 21.49
C VAL A 186 -8.80 -14.33 20.17
N THR A 187 -9.17 -14.97 19.07
CA THR A 187 -9.12 -14.33 17.76
C THR A 187 -10.26 -13.33 17.69
N LEU A 188 -9.94 -12.05 17.91
CA LEU A 188 -10.88 -10.98 17.62
C LEU A 188 -10.72 -10.61 16.15
N SER A 189 -11.53 -11.21 15.30
CA SER A 189 -11.62 -10.78 13.91
C SER A 189 -12.40 -9.47 13.84
N VAL A 190 -11.71 -8.37 13.64
CA VAL A 190 -12.36 -7.12 13.20
C VAL A 190 -12.60 -7.26 11.71
N GLN A 191 -13.85 -7.49 11.32
CA GLN A 191 -14.25 -7.55 9.91
C GLN A 191 -14.46 -6.13 9.38
N ALA A 192 -13.38 -5.44 9.12
CA ALA A 192 -13.42 -4.22 8.33
C ALA A 192 -12.57 -4.42 7.07
N PRO A 193 -13.06 -4.02 5.90
CA PRO A 193 -12.21 -4.01 4.71
C PRO A 193 -11.09 -2.98 4.94
N VAL A 194 -9.86 -3.43 4.86
CA VAL A 194 -8.67 -2.61 5.07
C VAL A 194 -7.99 -2.42 3.73
N HIS A 195 -7.70 -1.18 3.38
CA HIS A 195 -6.86 -0.88 2.23
C HIS A 195 -5.39 -1.13 2.60
N ARG A 196 -4.76 -2.08 1.92
CA ARG A 196 -3.30 -2.14 1.84
C ARG A 196 -2.86 -1.11 0.82
N GLY A 197 -1.81 -0.36 1.11
CA GLY A 197 -1.25 0.60 0.16
C GLY A 197 -1.03 0.02 -1.22
N ILE A 198 -0.59 -1.25 -1.31
CA ILE A 198 -0.58 -2.06 -2.53
C ILE A 198 -0.48 -3.55 -2.21
N GLY A 199 -1.12 -4.39 -3.03
CA GLY A 199 -0.92 -5.84 -3.07
C GLY A 199 -0.13 -6.23 -4.31
N TRP A 200 1.05 -6.85 -4.14
CA TRP A 200 1.86 -7.30 -5.29
C TRP A 200 1.51 -8.73 -5.68
N ASN A 201 1.08 -8.91 -6.93
CA ASN A 201 0.73 -10.20 -7.52
C ASN A 201 1.71 -10.55 -8.66
N GLN A 202 2.31 -11.71 -8.62
CA GLN A 202 3.30 -12.12 -9.62
C GLN A 202 2.66 -12.31 -11.01
N ILE A 203 3.33 -11.76 -12.03
CA ILE A 203 2.97 -11.99 -13.42
C ILE A 203 3.77 -13.21 -13.90
N ASN A 204 3.11 -14.35 -14.03
CA ASN A 204 3.78 -15.64 -14.26
C ASN A 204 4.58 -15.75 -15.60
N THR A 205 4.38 -14.84 -16.52
CA THR A 205 4.98 -14.86 -17.85
C THR A 205 5.84 -13.64 -18.14
N SER A 206 6.06 -12.78 -17.16
CA SER A 206 6.82 -11.54 -17.33
C SER A 206 8.01 -11.48 -16.39
N TYR A 207 9.17 -11.24 -16.95
CA TYR A 207 10.45 -11.16 -16.23
C TYR A 207 11.25 -9.97 -16.68
N ALA A 208 12.06 -9.44 -15.78
CA ALA A 208 13.14 -8.52 -16.08
C ALA A 208 14.47 -9.28 -16.15
N PHE A 209 15.39 -8.81 -16.99
CA PHE A 209 16.67 -9.47 -17.25
C PHE A 209 17.83 -8.52 -17.01
N PHE A 210 18.86 -8.95 -16.30
CA PHE A 210 20.08 -8.19 -16.18
C PHE A 210 20.85 -8.17 -17.48
N ASN A 211 21.10 -6.96 -17.96
CA ASN A 211 21.93 -6.69 -19.12
C ASN A 211 23.33 -6.25 -18.65
N SER A 212 24.26 -7.19 -18.56
CA SER A 212 25.63 -6.93 -18.09
C SER A 212 26.41 -5.98 -19.00
N GLY A 213 26.06 -5.91 -20.28
CA GLY A 213 26.70 -5.01 -21.24
C GLY A 213 26.40 -3.53 -20.98
N ASN A 214 25.22 -3.24 -20.47
CA ASN A 214 24.76 -1.87 -20.19
C ASN A 214 24.68 -1.55 -18.68
N GLY A 215 24.82 -2.54 -17.80
CA GLY A 215 24.63 -2.36 -16.37
C GLY A 215 23.18 -2.02 -15.99
N THR A 216 22.22 -2.62 -16.70
CA THR A 216 20.79 -2.32 -16.51
C THR A 216 20.00 -3.60 -16.27
N LEU A 217 18.86 -3.44 -15.59
CA LEU A 217 17.78 -4.42 -15.54
C LEU A 217 16.73 -3.99 -16.56
N ASP A 218 16.50 -4.85 -17.56
CA ASP A 218 15.65 -4.57 -18.71
C ASP A 218 14.34 -5.35 -18.63
N PHE A 219 13.21 -4.68 -18.80
CA PHE A 219 11.88 -5.29 -18.83
C PHE A 219 10.91 -4.52 -19.74
N LYS A 220 9.69 -5.03 -19.85
CA LYS A 220 8.61 -4.42 -20.63
C LYS A 220 7.43 -4.10 -19.73
N ILE A 221 6.79 -2.97 -20.03
CA ILE A 221 5.48 -2.59 -19.49
C ILE A 221 4.50 -2.67 -20.65
N ASP A 222 3.51 -3.56 -20.54
CA ASP A 222 2.49 -3.85 -21.54
C ASP A 222 1.12 -3.25 -21.21
N SER A 223 0.99 -2.57 -20.07
CA SER A 223 -0.23 -1.92 -19.61
C SER A 223 0.08 -0.57 -18.96
N LEU A 224 -0.72 0.44 -19.25
CA LEU A 224 -0.66 1.75 -18.61
C LEU A 224 -1.65 1.83 -17.44
N VAL A 225 -1.46 2.87 -16.59
CA VAL A 225 -2.36 3.17 -15.46
C VAL A 225 -2.42 2.02 -14.44
N GLN A 226 -1.30 1.30 -14.32
CA GLN A 226 -1.13 0.20 -13.39
C GLN A 226 0.27 0.25 -12.78
N TRP A 227 0.38 -0.08 -11.49
CA TRP A 227 1.68 -0.26 -10.87
C TRP A 227 2.33 -1.54 -11.36
N ARG A 228 3.57 -1.43 -11.76
CA ARG A 228 4.46 -2.53 -12.10
C ARG A 228 5.64 -2.53 -11.15
N ASN A 229 6.01 -3.69 -10.66
CA ASN A 229 7.16 -3.84 -9.81
C ASN A 229 8.10 -4.89 -10.40
N CYS A 230 9.40 -4.69 -10.20
CA CYS A 230 10.45 -5.60 -10.62
C CYS A 230 11.25 -5.99 -9.38
N ASP A 231 10.87 -7.13 -8.77
CA ASP A 231 11.41 -7.54 -7.47
C ASP A 231 11.75 -9.02 -7.46
N ALA A 232 12.88 -9.33 -6.83
CA ALA A 232 13.23 -10.69 -6.48
C ALA A 232 12.54 -11.11 -5.18
N ILE A 233 12.07 -12.35 -5.11
CA ILE A 233 11.64 -12.93 -3.84
C ILE A 233 12.87 -13.11 -2.95
N VAL A 234 12.83 -12.58 -1.74
CA VAL A 234 13.90 -12.84 -0.76
C VAL A 234 13.86 -14.32 -0.41
N SER A 235 14.72 -15.07 -1.07
CA SER A 235 14.95 -16.49 -0.78
C SER A 235 15.76 -16.58 0.51
N ASN A 236 15.09 -16.69 1.64
CA ASN A 236 15.75 -16.93 2.90
C ASN A 236 15.38 -18.33 3.39
N ALA A 237 16.40 -19.22 3.41
CA ALA A 237 16.28 -20.57 3.96
C ALA A 237 16.20 -20.57 5.50
N ALA A 238 16.32 -19.42 6.16
CA ALA A 238 16.21 -19.30 7.60
C ALA A 238 14.84 -19.75 8.11
N VAL A 239 14.82 -20.31 9.30
CA VAL A 239 13.59 -20.56 10.04
C VAL A 239 12.91 -19.21 10.25
N LYS A 240 11.59 -19.20 10.11
CA LYS A 240 10.80 -17.98 10.23
C LYS A 240 9.99 -18.00 11.52
N THR A 241 9.61 -16.79 11.95
CA THR A 241 8.75 -16.57 13.11
C THR A 241 7.73 -15.50 12.82
N THR A 242 6.74 -15.38 13.68
CA THR A 242 5.84 -14.24 13.74
C THR A 242 6.47 -13.16 14.61
N PHE A 243 6.41 -11.90 14.17
CA PHE A 243 6.92 -10.76 14.92
C PHE A 243 5.78 -9.88 15.42
N LEU A 244 5.84 -9.48 16.70
CA LEU A 244 4.89 -8.59 17.35
C LEU A 244 5.62 -7.31 17.80
N GLY A 245 5.18 -6.16 17.28
CA GLY A 245 5.67 -4.85 17.67
C GLY A 245 4.65 -4.14 18.54
N TYR A 246 4.96 -3.94 19.82
CA TYR A 246 4.09 -3.26 20.78
C TYR A 246 4.45 -1.79 20.91
N PHE A 247 3.43 -0.93 21.03
CA PHE A 247 3.60 0.48 21.32
C PHE A 247 3.30 0.72 22.80
N ASN A 248 4.29 1.16 23.56
CA ASN A 248 4.12 1.52 24.96
C ASN A 248 3.45 2.88 25.12
N SER A 249 3.61 3.75 24.12
CA SER A 249 3.00 5.08 24.06
C SER A 249 2.61 5.43 22.64
N HIS A 250 1.73 6.41 22.49
CA HIS A 250 1.36 7.05 21.23
C HIS A 250 0.81 6.12 20.13
N TYR A 251 0.33 4.90 20.48
CA TYR A 251 -0.49 4.14 19.55
C TYR A 251 -1.84 4.84 19.40
N ASN A 252 -2.18 5.23 18.18
CA ASN A 252 -3.47 5.85 17.92
C ASN A 252 -4.55 4.77 17.69
N SER A 253 -5.55 4.74 18.59
CA SER A 253 -6.61 3.72 18.57
C SER A 253 -7.48 3.77 17.29
N GLN A 254 -7.54 4.88 16.58
CA GLN A 254 -8.21 4.98 15.29
C GLN A 254 -7.62 3.99 14.27
N THR A 255 -6.35 3.63 14.39
CA THR A 255 -5.72 2.59 13.56
C THR A 255 -6.45 1.26 13.67
N SER A 256 -7.04 0.94 14.81
CA SER A 256 -7.75 -0.31 15.07
C SER A 256 -9.26 -0.25 14.79
N THR A 257 -9.86 0.95 14.79
CA THR A 257 -11.32 1.13 14.74
C THR A 257 -11.81 1.74 13.43
N ASP A 258 -11.01 2.64 12.82
CA ASP A 258 -11.39 3.40 11.63
C ASP A 258 -10.47 3.11 10.45
N TYR A 259 -10.03 1.86 10.32
CA TYR A 259 -9.11 1.48 9.28
C TYR A 259 -9.78 1.51 7.89
N GLN A 260 -9.85 2.69 7.31
CA GLN A 260 -10.37 2.93 5.96
C GLN A 260 -9.28 3.41 4.97
N GLY A 261 -8.02 3.06 5.24
CA GLY A 261 -6.89 3.46 4.42
C GLY A 261 -6.03 4.56 5.03
N ASP A 262 -6.61 5.41 5.87
CA ASP A 262 -5.89 6.47 6.58
C ASP A 262 -5.34 5.94 7.90
N GLN A 263 -4.09 5.46 7.90
CA GLN A 263 -3.46 4.91 9.11
C GLN A 263 -2.75 5.99 9.91
N PRO A 264 -3.26 6.37 11.09
CA PRO A 264 -2.54 7.30 11.96
C PRO A 264 -1.29 6.69 12.61
N THR A 265 -1.23 5.37 12.76
CA THR A 265 -0.05 4.66 13.31
C THR A 265 0.43 3.61 12.32
N SER A 266 1.73 3.47 12.16
CA SER A 266 2.36 2.48 11.28
C SER A 266 3.65 1.94 11.88
N LEU A 267 3.99 0.69 11.54
CA LEU A 267 5.25 0.07 11.89
C LEU A 267 5.88 -0.54 10.66
N TYR A 268 7.10 -0.12 10.37
CA TYR A 268 7.91 -0.59 9.26
C TYR A 268 9.17 -1.29 9.78
N PHE A 269 9.67 -2.22 8.98
CA PHE A 269 10.98 -2.85 9.18
C PHE A 269 11.76 -2.80 7.88
N LYS A 270 12.96 -2.22 7.92
CA LYS A 270 13.90 -2.10 6.81
C LYS A 270 15.07 -3.05 7.06
N PRO A 271 15.16 -4.21 6.38
CA PRO A 271 16.33 -5.08 6.45
C PRO A 271 17.59 -4.34 6.02
N HIS A 272 18.70 -4.51 6.76
CA HIS A 272 19.96 -3.86 6.45
C HIS A 272 20.51 -4.31 5.09
N ASN A 273 21.11 -3.37 4.36
CA ASN A 273 21.76 -3.60 3.06
C ASN A 273 20.85 -4.20 1.96
N GLN A 274 19.55 -4.08 2.11
CA GLN A 274 18.57 -4.55 1.12
C GLN A 274 17.63 -3.41 0.74
N ASN A 275 17.30 -3.26 -0.53
CA ASN A 275 16.24 -2.34 -0.96
C ASN A 275 14.87 -2.99 -0.76
N THR A 276 14.48 -3.12 0.50
CA THR A 276 13.29 -3.82 0.96
C THR A 276 12.65 -3.01 2.07
N LEU A 277 11.33 -2.92 2.07
CA LEU A 277 10.55 -2.33 3.14
C LEU A 277 9.38 -3.25 3.51
N ILE A 278 9.34 -3.68 4.74
CA ILE A 278 8.26 -4.49 5.31
C ILE A 278 7.36 -3.57 6.11
N LYS A 279 6.07 -3.50 5.78
CA LYS A 279 5.04 -2.87 6.59
C LYS A 279 4.29 -3.94 7.37
N LEU A 280 4.13 -3.77 8.67
CA LEU A 280 3.30 -4.65 9.46
C LEU A 280 1.85 -4.16 9.38
N TYR A 281 0.95 -5.04 8.99
CA TYR A 281 -0.45 -4.69 8.69
C TYR A 281 -1.44 -5.15 9.74
N ASP A 282 -1.24 -6.36 10.28
CA ASP A 282 -2.17 -6.92 11.24
C ASP A 282 -1.99 -6.22 12.59
N ILE A 283 -3.07 -6.10 13.36
CA ILE A 283 -3.11 -5.32 14.59
C ILE A 283 -3.18 -6.26 15.78
N ILE A 284 -2.43 -5.93 16.82
CA ILE A 284 -2.58 -6.54 18.13
C ILE A 284 -3.80 -5.90 18.79
N LEU A 285 -4.87 -6.69 18.90
CA LEU A 285 -6.06 -6.30 19.66
C LEU A 285 -5.94 -6.84 21.07
N ASN A 286 -5.78 -5.93 22.04
CA ASN A 286 -5.76 -6.32 23.44
C ASN A 286 -7.13 -6.07 24.05
N ALA A 287 -7.76 -7.11 24.59
CA ALA A 287 -9.03 -7.00 25.32
C ALA A 287 -8.92 -6.09 26.57
N THR A 288 -7.72 -5.88 27.10
CA THR A 288 -7.44 -5.04 28.27
C THR A 288 -6.97 -3.62 27.92
N GLY A 289 -6.74 -3.31 26.62
CA GLY A 289 -6.43 -1.96 26.14
C GLY A 289 -5.03 -1.41 26.48
N THR A 290 -4.10 -2.23 26.94
CA THR A 290 -2.83 -1.72 27.49
C THR A 290 -1.63 -1.81 26.55
N ASN A 291 -1.60 -2.76 25.59
CA ASN A 291 -0.46 -2.94 24.70
C ASN A 291 -0.95 -3.15 23.27
N GLN A 292 -1.14 -2.07 22.55
CA GLN A 292 -1.53 -2.11 21.14
C GLN A 292 -0.29 -2.07 20.25
N GLY A 293 -0.39 -2.61 19.03
CA GLY A 293 0.72 -2.67 18.11
C GLY A 293 0.38 -3.42 16.84
N PHE A 294 1.41 -3.93 16.17
CA PHE A 294 1.29 -4.60 14.88
C PHE A 294 1.91 -5.99 14.90
N ILE A 295 1.36 -6.86 14.06
CA ILE A 295 1.84 -8.22 13.85
C ILE A 295 2.30 -8.36 12.40
N SER A 296 3.39 -9.09 12.17
CA SER A 296 3.75 -9.57 10.84
C SER A 296 2.77 -10.65 10.37
N TYR A 297 2.79 -10.98 9.09
CA TYR A 297 2.20 -12.24 8.65
C TYR A 297 2.74 -13.41 9.48
N GLU A 298 1.88 -14.41 9.69
CA GLU A 298 2.25 -15.58 10.45
C GLU A 298 3.47 -16.28 9.83
N ASN A 299 4.49 -16.55 10.64
CA ASN A 299 5.73 -17.19 10.23
C ASN A 299 6.39 -16.57 8.98
N ALA A 300 6.32 -15.23 8.83
CA ALA A 300 6.86 -14.55 7.66
C ALA A 300 8.25 -13.95 7.89
N MET A 301 8.62 -13.66 9.15
CA MET A 301 9.86 -12.96 9.48
C MET A 301 11.03 -13.92 9.68
N PRO A 302 12.10 -13.84 8.86
CA PRO A 302 13.27 -14.70 8.99
C PRO A 302 14.00 -14.44 10.30
N ILE A 303 14.27 -15.50 11.08
CA ILE A 303 15.08 -15.41 12.29
C ILE A 303 16.52 -15.07 11.89
N GLY A 304 17.14 -14.13 12.61
CA GLY A 304 18.47 -13.62 12.33
C GLY A 304 18.49 -12.43 11.34
N LEU A 305 17.33 -12.02 10.79
CA LEU A 305 17.27 -10.85 9.91
C LEU A 305 17.51 -9.58 10.72
N GLU A 306 18.60 -8.87 10.40
CA GLU A 306 18.94 -7.58 10.99
C GLU A 306 18.33 -6.44 10.18
N GLY A 307 17.90 -5.39 10.87
CA GLY A 307 17.30 -4.23 10.22
C GLY A 307 16.96 -3.11 11.18
N THR A 308 16.35 -2.09 10.63
CA THR A 308 15.88 -0.92 11.38
C THR A 308 14.36 -0.88 11.36
N PHE A 309 13.76 -0.83 12.54
CA PHE A 309 12.34 -0.55 12.71
C PHE A 309 12.09 0.96 12.69
N LEU A 310 10.98 1.36 12.12
CA LEU A 310 10.44 2.71 12.22
C LEU A 310 8.97 2.61 12.66
N ALA A 311 8.73 3.02 13.91
CA ALA A 311 7.41 3.21 14.47
C ALA A 311 7.00 4.67 14.28
N MET A 312 5.83 4.93 13.72
CA MET A 312 5.32 6.27 13.46
C MET A 312 3.88 6.40 13.92
N SER A 313 3.51 7.55 14.42
CA SER A 313 2.13 7.85 14.81
C SER A 313 1.81 9.34 14.66
N THR A 314 0.51 9.64 14.50
CA THR A 314 -0.03 11.00 14.63
C THR A 314 -1.11 11.02 15.69
N GLN A 315 -1.07 12.03 16.58
CA GLN A 315 -2.09 12.28 17.59
C GLN A 315 -2.26 13.79 17.78
N ASN A 316 -3.49 14.28 17.71
CA ASN A 316 -3.81 15.70 17.93
C ASN A 316 -2.96 16.66 17.07
N GLY A 317 -2.73 16.31 15.81
CA GLY A 317 -1.91 17.09 14.87
C GLY A 317 -0.40 17.07 15.13
N LYS A 318 0.09 16.22 16.02
CA LYS A 318 1.51 16.04 16.33
C LYS A 318 2.00 14.72 15.78
N PHE A 319 3.27 14.68 15.42
CA PHE A 319 3.97 13.48 14.95
C PHE A 319 4.79 12.86 16.08
N TYR A 320 4.80 11.55 16.11
CA TYR A 320 5.59 10.73 17.03
C TYR A 320 6.35 9.66 16.26
N ALA A 321 7.62 9.46 16.57
CA ALA A 321 8.44 8.44 15.94
C ALA A 321 9.44 7.81 16.89
N GLU A 322 9.76 6.54 16.63
CA GLU A 322 10.95 5.88 17.13
C GLU A 322 11.61 5.09 16.01
N MET A 323 12.91 5.29 15.84
CA MET A 323 13.74 4.45 14.97
C MET A 323 14.62 3.57 15.85
N LYS A 324 14.64 2.27 15.59
CA LYS A 324 15.33 1.29 16.42
C LYS A 324 15.94 0.19 15.60
N ASP A 325 17.25 0.03 15.67
CA ASP A 325 17.91 -1.13 15.06
C ASP A 325 17.60 -2.39 15.89
N GLY A 326 17.41 -3.51 15.21
CA GLY A 326 17.06 -4.77 15.84
C GLY A 326 17.30 -5.97 14.95
N ILE A 327 17.23 -7.12 15.57
CA ILE A 327 17.33 -8.43 14.91
C ILE A 327 16.07 -9.25 15.20
N ILE A 328 15.55 -9.93 14.21
CA ILE A 328 14.45 -10.87 14.41
C ILE A 328 14.98 -12.08 15.18
N THR A 329 14.63 -12.19 16.45
CA THR A 329 15.10 -13.28 17.32
C THR A 329 14.24 -14.53 17.20
N ALA A 330 14.78 -15.66 17.62
CA ALA A 330 13.99 -16.87 17.79
C ALA A 330 12.94 -16.67 18.92
N PRO A 331 11.80 -17.32 18.84
CA PRO A 331 10.83 -17.36 19.93
C PRO A 331 11.44 -17.91 21.22
N ILE A 332 10.95 -17.43 22.37
CA ILE A 332 11.39 -17.88 23.68
C ILE A 332 10.32 -18.77 24.32
N GLY A 333 10.75 -19.92 24.84
CA GLY A 333 9.86 -20.86 25.53
C GLY A 333 8.91 -21.59 24.59
N VAL A 334 7.64 -21.60 24.94
CA VAL A 334 6.57 -22.28 24.16
C VAL A 334 5.92 -21.36 23.11
N ASN A 335 6.36 -20.11 23.03
CA ASN A 335 5.82 -19.14 22.07
C ASN A 335 6.27 -19.50 20.65
N ASN A 336 5.45 -19.14 19.66
CA ASN A 336 5.79 -19.22 18.25
C ASN A 336 6.06 -17.84 17.63
N TYR A 337 6.29 -16.82 18.46
CA TYR A 337 6.49 -15.43 18.07
C TYR A 337 7.63 -14.78 18.87
N THR A 338 8.16 -13.70 18.32
CA THR A 338 9.11 -12.79 18.99
C THR A 338 8.51 -11.41 19.12
N THR A 339 8.97 -10.63 20.09
CA THR A 339 8.40 -9.31 20.40
C THR A 339 9.45 -8.22 20.49
N LEU A 340 9.04 -6.99 20.17
CA LEU A 340 9.80 -5.78 20.45
C LEU A 340 8.81 -4.65 20.83
N SER A 341 9.19 -3.82 21.80
CA SER A 341 8.38 -2.68 22.20
C SER A 341 8.95 -1.39 21.68
N PHE A 342 8.06 -0.45 21.37
CA PHE A 342 8.34 0.89 20.85
C PHE A 342 7.73 1.94 21.76
N ASP A 343 8.45 3.04 21.95
CA ASP A 343 8.02 4.21 22.71
C ASP A 343 8.26 5.49 21.89
N PRO A 344 7.48 5.71 20.80
CA PRO A 344 7.66 6.85 19.92
C PRO A 344 7.60 8.18 20.67
N GLN A 345 8.54 9.07 20.41
CA GLN A 345 8.62 10.39 21.00
C GLN A 345 8.11 11.44 20.02
N GLU A 346 7.63 12.57 20.54
CA GLU A 346 7.19 13.71 19.72
C GLU A 346 8.35 14.21 18.87
N VAL A 347 8.09 14.34 17.57
CA VAL A 347 9.05 14.85 16.58
C VAL A 347 8.42 15.95 15.75
N SER A 348 9.24 16.85 15.19
CA SER A 348 8.76 17.78 14.17
C SER A 348 8.47 17.03 12.86
N GLU A 349 7.65 17.64 11.99
CA GLU A 349 7.42 17.12 10.63
C GLU A 349 8.75 16.95 9.86
N THR A 350 9.66 17.93 9.98
CA THR A 350 10.99 17.86 9.36
C THR A 350 11.81 16.68 9.89
N ASP A 351 11.79 16.43 11.20
CA ASP A 351 12.52 15.31 11.79
C ASP A 351 11.91 13.98 11.36
N MET A 352 10.58 13.88 11.26
CA MET A 352 9.90 12.71 10.71
C MET A 352 10.37 12.40 9.28
N VAL A 353 10.43 13.42 8.42
CA VAL A 353 10.96 13.28 7.06
C VAL A 353 12.41 12.80 7.06
N ASN A 354 13.26 13.39 7.91
CA ASN A 354 14.68 13.02 8.02
C ASN A 354 14.85 11.55 8.50
N LEU A 355 14.05 11.12 9.47
CA LEU A 355 14.03 9.73 9.93
C LEU A 355 13.67 8.78 8.79
N ILE A 356 12.61 9.07 8.04
CA ILE A 356 12.19 8.25 6.91
C ILE A 356 13.28 8.20 5.84
N ILE A 357 13.87 9.34 5.47
CA ILE A 357 14.94 9.39 4.45
C ILE A 357 16.18 8.62 4.91
N SER A 358 16.51 8.65 6.20
CA SER A 358 17.69 7.96 6.74
C SER A 358 17.65 6.44 6.57
N LEU A 359 16.46 5.85 6.38
CA LEU A 359 16.31 4.42 6.07
C LEU A 359 16.97 4.02 4.74
N ASN A 360 17.17 4.97 3.82
CA ASN A 360 17.80 4.66 2.53
C ASN A 360 19.26 4.22 2.67
N SER A 361 19.91 4.54 3.77
CA SER A 361 21.31 4.22 4.05
C SER A 361 21.53 3.06 5.03
N LYS A 362 20.45 2.42 5.46
CA LYS A 362 20.49 1.31 6.44
C LYS A 362 20.71 -0.06 5.81
#